data_9520b4fa2e51a5d63b4db2a605998649
#
_entry.id   9520b4fa2e51a5d63b4db2a605998649
#
_cell.length_a   1.000
_cell.length_b   1.000
_cell.length_c   1.000
_cell.angle_alpha   90.00
_cell.angle_beta   90.00
_cell.angle_gamma   90.00
#
_symmetry.space_group_name_H-M   'P 1'
#
loop_
_entity.id
_entity.type
_entity.pdbx_description
1 polymer ?
#
loop_
_entity_poly.entity_id
_entity_poly.type
_entity_poly.pdbx_seq_one_letter_code
_entity_poly.pdbx_strand_id
1 'polypeptide(L)'
;NEASAVGAIEAGCRFFAGYPITPSSEILHYLSEWLPRLGGACLQTEDELAAIGAVVGASFAGKKAMTATSGPGLSLMSEMLGLSSMAEVPAVIVNVQRGGPSTGIPTKSEQSDLAHALYGGHGDTPRVVLGCMTVEDSFHTTIDAFNIAEEFQLPVIVLSEQSIAQRRDTLEAGSLVHDVVDRRLAVEGELSGYRRYLVTDDGVSPMSVPGMKGG
;
A
#
# COMPACT_ATOMS: atom_id res chain seq x y z
N ASN A 1 6.15 -12.91 -0.67
CA ASN A 1 6.55 -11.67 -1.33
C ASN A 1 6.07 -11.59 -2.79
N GLU A 2 6.42 -12.57 -3.63
CA GLU A 2 5.99 -12.56 -5.03
C GLU A 2 4.47 -12.60 -5.18
N ALA A 3 3.76 -13.39 -4.36
CA ALA A 3 2.29 -13.44 -4.37
C ALA A 3 1.66 -12.07 -4.07
N SER A 4 2.18 -11.33 -3.07
CA SER A 4 1.74 -9.95 -2.80
C SER A 4 2.04 -9.01 -3.98
N ALA A 5 3.19 -9.16 -4.64
CA ALA A 5 3.51 -8.35 -5.82
C ALA A 5 2.58 -8.63 -7.01
N VAL A 6 2.23 -9.91 -7.23
CA VAL A 6 1.24 -10.30 -8.26
C VAL A 6 -0.14 -9.76 -7.90
N GLY A 7 -0.58 -9.92 -6.65
CA GLY A 7 -1.84 -9.34 -6.16
C GLY A 7 -1.92 -7.83 -6.36
N ALA A 8 -0.82 -7.11 -6.11
CA ALA A 8 -0.77 -5.67 -6.37
C ALA A 8 -0.93 -5.33 -7.86
N ILE A 9 -0.30 -6.08 -8.76
CA ILE A 9 -0.44 -5.90 -10.22
C ILE A 9 -1.89 -6.13 -10.65
N GLU A 10 -2.51 -7.19 -10.15
CA GLU A 10 -3.91 -7.55 -10.43
C GLU A 10 -4.89 -6.52 -9.87
N ALA A 11 -4.62 -5.97 -8.69
CA ALA A 11 -5.38 -4.85 -8.12
C ALA A 11 -5.28 -3.54 -8.93
N GLY A 12 -4.43 -3.50 -9.96
CA GLY A 12 -4.23 -2.33 -10.80
C GLY A 12 -3.11 -1.39 -10.31
N CYS A 13 -2.25 -1.82 -9.40
CA CYS A 13 -1.06 -1.04 -9.00
C CYS A 13 -0.18 -0.74 -10.23
N ARG A 14 0.19 0.52 -10.40
CA ARG A 14 1.06 0.97 -11.50
C ARG A 14 2.23 1.82 -11.01
N PHE A 15 2.35 2.02 -9.70
CA PHE A 15 3.48 2.70 -9.11
C PHE A 15 3.94 2.02 -7.84
N PHE A 16 5.21 1.72 -7.77
CA PHE A 16 5.88 1.23 -6.57
C PHE A 16 7.08 2.11 -6.26
N ALA A 17 7.26 2.48 -5.01
CA ALA A 17 8.49 3.08 -4.52
C ALA A 17 8.93 2.35 -3.25
N GLY A 18 10.21 2.02 -3.15
CA GLY A 18 10.71 1.31 -1.98
C GLY A 18 12.21 1.42 -1.78
N TYR A 19 12.63 1.24 -0.54
CA TYR A 19 14.01 1.06 -0.14
C TYR A 19 14.27 -0.41 0.16
N PRO A 20 15.35 -1.03 -0.36
CA PRO A 20 15.62 -2.44 -0.15
C PRO A 20 15.82 -2.76 1.33
N ILE A 21 14.99 -3.61 1.88
CA ILE A 21 15.08 -4.06 3.26
C ILE A 21 14.64 -5.53 3.37
N THR A 22 15.47 -6.38 4.00
CA THR A 22 15.13 -7.79 4.25
C THR A 22 14.04 -7.87 5.33
N PRO A 23 12.98 -8.70 5.14
CA PRO A 23 12.77 -9.68 4.08
C PRO A 23 11.79 -9.24 2.98
N SER A 24 11.57 -7.96 2.73
CA SER A 24 10.59 -7.46 1.76
C SER A 24 11.16 -7.18 0.35
N SER A 25 12.47 -7.27 0.16
CA SER A 25 13.15 -6.81 -1.07
C SER A 25 12.69 -7.54 -2.34
N GLU A 26 12.20 -8.78 -2.24
CA GLU A 26 11.71 -9.54 -3.39
C GLU A 26 10.46 -8.89 -4.01
N ILE A 27 9.65 -8.16 -3.22
CA ILE A 27 8.52 -7.38 -3.76
C ILE A 27 9.05 -6.28 -4.70
N LEU A 28 10.05 -5.52 -4.25
CA LEU A 28 10.72 -4.51 -5.08
C LEU A 28 11.30 -5.13 -6.36
N HIS A 29 12.02 -6.25 -6.23
CA HIS A 29 12.65 -6.90 -7.38
C HIS A 29 11.59 -7.35 -8.40
N TYR A 30 10.54 -8.02 -7.95
CA TYR A 30 9.46 -8.47 -8.82
C TYR A 30 8.77 -7.30 -9.54
N LEU A 31 8.38 -6.27 -8.79
CA LEU A 31 7.70 -5.11 -9.35
C LEU A 31 8.60 -4.27 -10.26
N SER A 32 9.92 -4.23 -10.02
CA SER A 32 10.87 -3.53 -10.89
C SER A 32 10.97 -4.16 -12.28
N GLU A 33 10.75 -5.46 -12.38
CA GLU A 33 10.71 -6.18 -13.64
C GLU A 33 9.37 -6.01 -14.38
N TRP A 34 8.24 -6.11 -13.64
CA TRP A 34 6.92 -6.24 -14.26
C TRP A 34 6.19 -4.91 -14.45
N LEU A 35 6.26 -3.95 -13.52
CA LEU A 35 5.53 -2.70 -13.65
C LEU A 35 5.87 -1.92 -14.94
N PRO A 36 7.14 -1.77 -15.36
CA PRO A 36 7.45 -1.07 -16.62
C PRO A 36 6.81 -1.74 -17.84
N ARG A 37 6.71 -3.08 -17.85
CA ARG A 37 6.08 -3.84 -18.95
C ARG A 37 4.57 -3.63 -19.01
N LEU A 38 3.95 -3.21 -17.90
CA LEU A 38 2.52 -2.96 -17.76
C LEU A 38 2.17 -1.45 -17.79
N GLY A 39 3.10 -0.61 -18.24
CA GLY A 39 2.90 0.84 -18.30
C GLY A 39 2.96 1.55 -16.95
N GLY A 40 3.48 0.89 -15.94
CA GLY A 40 3.75 1.43 -14.60
C GLY A 40 5.19 1.85 -14.41
N ALA A 41 5.53 2.24 -13.17
CA ALA A 41 6.88 2.62 -12.77
C ALA A 41 7.25 2.01 -11.43
N CYS A 42 8.51 1.65 -11.28
CA CYS A 42 9.11 1.20 -10.04
C CYS A 42 10.31 2.09 -9.71
N LEU A 43 10.33 2.64 -8.51
CA LEU A 43 11.36 3.57 -8.04
C LEU A 43 12.06 2.97 -6.81
N GLN A 44 13.36 2.73 -6.91
CA GLN A 44 14.17 2.52 -5.72
C GLN A 44 14.57 3.87 -5.14
N THR A 45 14.23 4.08 -3.89
CA THR A 45 14.48 5.33 -3.16
C THR A 45 15.71 5.23 -2.27
N GLU A 46 16.16 6.36 -1.74
CA GLU A 46 17.31 6.43 -0.83
C GLU A 46 16.97 5.95 0.59
N ASP A 47 15.70 6.09 0.99
CA ASP A 47 15.18 5.65 2.28
C ASP A 47 13.66 5.43 2.24
N GLU A 48 13.09 4.98 3.35
CA GLU A 48 11.65 4.73 3.47
C GLU A 48 10.82 6.01 3.56
N LEU A 49 11.38 7.13 4.01
CA LEU A 49 10.69 8.44 3.99
C LEU A 49 10.44 8.86 2.54
N ALA A 50 11.46 8.76 1.70
CA ALA A 50 11.33 9.05 0.27
C ALA A 50 10.36 8.05 -0.42
N ALA A 51 10.39 6.77 -0.03
CA ALA A 51 9.50 5.75 -0.58
C ALA A 51 8.03 6.07 -0.34
N ILE A 52 7.65 6.29 0.91
CA ILE A 52 6.24 6.58 1.25
C ILE A 52 5.80 7.94 0.68
N GLY A 53 6.69 8.95 0.67
CA GLY A 53 6.42 10.24 0.04
C GLY A 53 6.10 10.12 -1.44
N ALA A 54 6.88 9.32 -2.18
CA ALA A 54 6.63 9.03 -3.59
C ALA A 54 5.31 8.27 -3.81
N VAL A 55 4.98 7.31 -2.94
CA VAL A 55 3.71 6.55 -2.99
C VAL A 55 2.52 7.49 -2.79
N VAL A 56 2.53 8.30 -1.74
CA VAL A 56 1.45 9.26 -1.45
C VAL A 56 1.31 10.27 -2.60
N GLY A 57 2.43 10.77 -3.15
CA GLY A 57 2.42 11.68 -4.29
C GLY A 57 1.85 11.04 -5.57
N ALA A 58 2.24 9.81 -5.89
CA ALA A 58 1.70 9.07 -7.04
C ALA A 58 0.21 8.76 -6.86
N SER A 59 -0.20 8.42 -5.65
CA SER A 59 -1.61 8.19 -5.33
C SER A 59 -2.41 9.48 -5.41
N PHE A 60 -1.90 10.60 -4.90
CA PHE A 60 -2.51 11.91 -5.06
C PHE A 60 -2.69 12.28 -6.55
N ALA A 61 -1.77 11.86 -7.40
CA ALA A 61 -1.88 12.00 -8.86
C ALA A 61 -2.82 10.96 -9.52
N GLY A 62 -3.59 10.20 -8.76
CA GLY A 62 -4.61 9.28 -9.25
C GLY A 62 -4.11 7.88 -9.62
N LYS A 63 -2.91 7.48 -9.20
CA LYS A 63 -2.38 6.13 -9.45
C LYS A 63 -2.57 5.23 -8.24
N LYS A 64 -2.90 3.96 -8.45
CA LYS A 64 -2.76 2.94 -7.40
C LYS A 64 -1.28 2.74 -7.14
N ALA A 65 -0.86 2.98 -5.90
CA ALA A 65 0.55 3.02 -5.51
C ALA A 65 0.79 2.27 -4.20
N MET A 66 1.96 1.65 -4.10
CA MET A 66 2.35 0.93 -2.90
C MET A 66 3.83 1.04 -2.59
N THR A 67 4.17 0.68 -1.36
CA THR A 67 5.53 0.38 -0.91
C THR A 67 5.58 -0.95 -0.16
N ALA A 68 6.78 -1.48 0.02
CA ALA A 68 7.03 -2.63 0.87
C ALA A 68 8.25 -2.36 1.76
N THR A 69 8.16 -2.77 3.01
CA THR A 69 9.18 -2.52 4.03
C THR A 69 9.18 -3.61 5.10
N SER A 70 9.91 -3.38 6.17
CA SER A 70 9.91 -4.14 7.42
C SER A 70 9.79 -3.19 8.61
N GLY A 71 9.69 -3.68 9.83
CA GLY A 71 9.44 -2.89 11.02
C GLY A 71 10.22 -1.58 11.16
N PRO A 72 11.56 -1.56 10.95
CA PRO A 72 12.34 -0.31 11.00
C PRO A 72 11.86 0.74 9.99
N GLY A 73 11.54 0.34 8.77
CA GLY A 73 11.05 1.25 7.74
C GLY A 73 9.61 1.72 8.01
N LEU A 74 8.74 0.84 8.54
CA LEU A 74 7.40 1.25 8.97
C LEU A 74 7.46 2.36 10.02
N SER A 75 8.43 2.30 10.94
CA SER A 75 8.66 3.36 11.93
C SER A 75 8.98 4.70 11.27
N LEU A 76 9.81 4.71 10.23
CA LEU A 76 10.14 5.92 9.48
C LEU A 76 8.95 6.47 8.68
N MET A 77 8.02 5.62 8.26
CA MET A 77 6.85 6.01 7.47
C MET A 77 5.71 6.63 8.31
N SER A 78 5.77 6.61 9.63
CA SER A 78 4.65 6.92 10.52
C SER A 78 4.05 8.31 10.29
N GLU A 79 4.85 9.33 10.02
CA GLU A 79 4.36 10.69 9.75
C GLU A 79 3.59 10.76 8.44
N MET A 80 4.13 10.17 7.37
CA MET A 80 3.50 10.16 6.05
C MET A 80 2.20 9.33 6.00
N LEU A 81 2.05 8.32 6.86
CA LEU A 81 0.78 7.62 7.08
C LEU A 81 -0.27 8.59 7.65
N GLY A 82 0.13 9.47 8.56
CA GLY A 82 -0.70 10.56 9.07
C GLY A 82 -1.13 11.53 7.97
N LEU A 83 -0.20 11.93 7.10
CA LEU A 83 -0.51 12.78 5.94
C LEU A 83 -1.47 12.08 4.97
N SER A 84 -1.23 10.80 4.65
CA SER A 84 -2.12 10.00 3.79
C SER A 84 -3.56 9.99 4.33
N SER A 85 -3.73 9.76 5.65
CA SER A 85 -5.04 9.79 6.30
C SER A 85 -5.67 11.17 6.28
N MET A 86 -4.91 12.22 6.64
CA MET A 86 -5.40 13.60 6.70
C MET A 86 -5.81 14.14 5.33
N ALA A 87 -5.06 13.79 4.29
CA ALA A 87 -5.34 14.18 2.92
C ALA A 87 -6.33 13.22 2.21
N GLU A 88 -6.77 12.16 2.88
CA GLU A 88 -7.63 11.10 2.34
C GLU A 88 -7.04 10.54 1.01
N VAL A 89 -5.76 10.23 1.03
CA VAL A 89 -5.04 9.69 -0.11
C VAL A 89 -4.75 8.21 0.11
N PRO A 90 -5.25 7.29 -0.74
CA PRO A 90 -4.99 5.86 -0.60
C PRO A 90 -3.50 5.54 -0.64
N ALA A 91 -3.05 4.64 0.22
CA ALA A 91 -1.69 4.10 0.17
C ALA A 91 -1.69 2.66 0.68
N VAL A 92 -1.00 1.75 0.01
CA VAL A 92 -0.83 0.37 0.46
C VAL A 92 0.61 0.15 0.87
N ILE A 93 0.80 -0.37 2.08
CA ILE A 93 2.11 -0.67 2.66
C ILE A 93 2.16 -2.15 3.03
N VAL A 94 3.04 -2.91 2.41
CA VAL A 94 3.32 -4.29 2.84
C VAL A 94 4.47 -4.26 3.83
N ASN A 95 4.19 -4.53 5.10
CA ASN A 95 5.19 -4.67 6.15
C ASN A 95 5.51 -6.14 6.39
N VAL A 96 6.67 -6.59 5.91
CA VAL A 96 7.15 -7.95 6.14
C VAL A 96 7.94 -7.96 7.43
N GLN A 97 7.29 -8.43 8.50
CA GLN A 97 7.83 -8.39 9.86
C GLN A 97 9.09 -9.24 10.03
N ARG A 98 9.98 -8.77 10.87
CA ARG A 98 11.23 -9.46 11.27
C ARG A 98 11.55 -9.19 12.73
N GLY A 99 12.48 -9.95 13.29
CA GLY A 99 12.92 -9.77 14.69
C GLY A 99 13.39 -8.35 14.97
N GLY A 100 12.80 -7.72 15.99
CA GLY A 100 13.14 -6.38 16.50
C GLY A 100 13.95 -6.46 17.80
N PRO A 101 14.12 -5.33 18.53
CA PRO A 101 13.85 -3.94 18.14
C PRO A 101 14.96 -3.32 17.28
N SER A 102 14.76 -2.06 16.83
CA SER A 102 15.68 -1.30 15.95
C SER A 102 15.91 -2.04 14.63
N THR A 103 17.13 -2.06 14.11
CA THR A 103 17.48 -2.85 12.90
C THR A 103 17.11 -4.32 13.06
N GLY A 104 17.17 -4.83 14.29
CA GLY A 104 16.72 -6.17 14.63
C GLY A 104 17.54 -7.29 13.97
N ILE A 105 16.86 -8.40 13.72
CA ILE A 105 17.47 -9.60 13.12
C ILE A 105 16.78 -9.87 11.77
N PRO A 106 17.35 -9.41 10.64
CA PRO A 106 16.68 -9.37 9.34
C PRO A 106 16.19 -10.73 8.83
N THR A 107 16.80 -11.82 9.28
CA THR A 107 16.52 -13.19 8.81
C THR A 107 15.82 -14.07 9.85
N LYS A 108 15.16 -13.45 10.83
CA LYS A 108 14.39 -14.16 11.85
C LYS A 108 12.95 -13.69 11.87
N SER A 109 12.03 -14.66 11.82
CA SER A 109 10.59 -14.42 11.90
C SER A 109 10.22 -13.89 13.29
N GLU A 110 9.42 -12.83 13.30
CA GLU A 110 8.77 -12.31 14.48
C GLU A 110 7.51 -11.56 14.03
N GLN A 111 6.47 -11.51 14.86
CA GLN A 111 5.22 -10.81 14.60
C GLN A 111 4.99 -9.78 15.71
N SER A 112 5.86 -8.79 15.81
CA SER A 112 5.84 -7.78 16.88
C SER A 112 5.34 -6.39 16.43
N ASP A 113 5.03 -6.20 15.17
CA ASP A 113 4.71 -4.88 14.61
C ASP A 113 3.22 -4.51 14.68
N LEU A 114 2.33 -5.42 15.12
CA LEU A 114 0.88 -5.20 15.11
C LEU A 114 0.46 -3.94 15.89
N ALA A 115 0.96 -3.77 17.10
CA ALA A 115 0.61 -2.60 17.90
C ALA A 115 1.11 -1.29 17.28
N HIS A 116 2.30 -1.33 16.65
CA HIS A 116 2.83 -0.19 15.92
C HIS A 116 2.00 0.11 14.65
N ALA A 117 1.62 -0.91 13.89
CA ALA A 117 0.78 -0.76 12.69
C ALA A 117 -0.59 -0.17 13.04
N LEU A 118 -1.20 -0.59 14.15
CA LEU A 118 -2.51 -0.11 14.57
C LEU A 118 -2.47 1.29 15.21
N TYR A 119 -1.49 1.56 16.06
CA TYR A 119 -1.48 2.73 16.96
C TYR A 119 -0.27 3.63 16.77
N GLY A 120 0.69 3.28 15.91
CA GLY A 120 1.87 4.10 15.64
C GLY A 120 1.50 5.42 14.95
N GLY A 121 2.11 6.51 15.39
CA GLY A 121 1.87 7.85 14.90
C GLY A 121 1.36 8.80 15.97
N HIS A 122 1.11 10.04 15.60
CA HIS A 122 0.56 11.08 16.47
C HIS A 122 -0.82 11.53 15.95
N GLY A 123 -1.72 11.89 16.85
CA GLY A 123 -3.10 12.26 16.52
C GLY A 123 -3.95 11.08 16.01
N ASP A 124 -5.15 11.41 15.58
CA ASP A 124 -6.08 10.43 15.01
C ASP A 124 -5.69 10.16 13.56
N THR A 125 -5.19 8.95 13.30
CA THR A 125 -4.73 8.52 11.99
C THR A 125 -5.48 7.25 11.59
N PRO A 126 -6.70 7.36 11.02
CA PRO A 126 -7.46 6.20 10.58
C PRO A 126 -6.69 5.41 9.52
N ARG A 127 -6.61 4.10 9.72
CA ARG A 127 -5.94 3.16 8.84
C ARG A 127 -6.54 1.77 9.01
N VAL A 128 -6.36 0.91 8.03
CA VAL A 128 -6.71 -0.50 8.13
C VAL A 128 -5.45 -1.33 8.19
N VAL A 129 -5.47 -2.37 9.01
CA VAL A 129 -4.37 -3.34 9.14
C VAL A 129 -4.91 -4.72 8.82
N LEU A 130 -4.35 -5.37 7.81
CA LEU A 130 -4.68 -6.71 7.39
C LEU A 130 -3.50 -7.64 7.67
N GLY A 131 -3.77 -8.91 7.97
CA GLY A 131 -2.75 -9.94 8.14
C GLY A 131 -2.94 -11.06 7.13
N CYS A 132 -1.86 -11.57 6.54
CA CYS A 132 -1.90 -12.74 5.67
C CYS A 132 -1.34 -13.97 6.39
N MET A 133 -1.89 -15.17 6.10
CA MET A 133 -1.53 -16.43 6.75
C MET A 133 -0.86 -17.43 5.82
N THR A 134 -1.09 -17.34 4.52
CA THR A 134 -0.54 -18.27 3.51
C THR A 134 -0.02 -17.50 2.30
N VAL A 135 0.63 -18.20 1.37
CA VAL A 135 1.06 -17.61 0.08
C VAL A 135 -0.14 -17.16 -0.75
N GLU A 136 -1.20 -17.99 -0.81
CA GLU A 136 -2.45 -17.66 -1.52
C GLU A 136 -3.13 -16.44 -0.88
N ASP A 137 -3.25 -16.46 0.44
CA ASP A 137 -3.84 -15.37 1.20
C ASP A 137 -3.07 -14.06 1.02
N SER A 138 -1.73 -14.11 0.86
CA SER A 138 -0.92 -12.92 0.56
C SER A 138 -1.30 -12.25 -0.77
N PHE A 139 -1.73 -13.03 -1.76
CA PHE A 139 -2.25 -12.52 -3.02
C PHE A 139 -3.57 -11.78 -2.81
N HIS A 140 -4.56 -12.45 -2.21
CA HIS A 140 -5.89 -11.90 -1.98
C HIS A 140 -5.87 -10.71 -1.02
N THR A 141 -5.17 -10.84 0.11
CA THR A 141 -5.05 -9.75 1.10
C THR A 141 -4.43 -8.49 0.49
N THR A 142 -3.50 -8.62 -0.46
CA THR A 142 -2.95 -7.44 -1.13
C THR A 142 -3.98 -6.78 -2.04
N ILE A 143 -4.82 -7.53 -2.74
CA ILE A 143 -5.93 -6.98 -3.54
C ILE A 143 -6.96 -6.30 -2.63
N ASP A 144 -7.34 -6.94 -1.54
CA ASP A 144 -8.26 -6.38 -0.55
C ASP A 144 -7.71 -5.08 0.05
N ALA A 145 -6.40 -5.03 0.30
CA ALA A 145 -5.75 -3.81 0.77
C ALA A 145 -5.91 -2.65 -0.22
N PHE A 146 -5.73 -2.90 -1.52
CA PHE A 146 -5.99 -1.89 -2.54
C PHE A 146 -7.47 -1.52 -2.62
N ASN A 147 -8.37 -2.49 -2.61
CA ASN A 147 -9.81 -2.25 -2.67
C ASN A 147 -10.27 -1.36 -1.51
N ILE A 148 -9.87 -1.69 -0.29
CA ILE A 148 -10.18 -0.90 0.91
C ILE A 148 -9.54 0.49 0.83
N ALA A 149 -8.27 0.58 0.44
CA ALA A 149 -7.59 1.87 0.33
C ALA A 149 -8.26 2.79 -0.69
N GLU A 150 -8.64 2.27 -1.85
CA GLU A 150 -9.30 3.02 -2.91
C GLU A 150 -10.75 3.39 -2.54
N GLU A 151 -11.51 2.46 -1.94
CA GLU A 151 -12.90 2.69 -1.57
C GLU A 151 -13.03 3.76 -0.48
N PHE A 152 -12.21 3.65 0.58
CA PHE A 152 -12.29 4.52 1.75
C PHE A 152 -11.27 5.65 1.77
N GLN A 153 -10.40 5.72 0.77
CA GLN A 153 -9.38 6.77 0.61
C GLN A 153 -8.48 6.94 1.85
N LEU A 154 -7.90 5.84 2.33
CA LEU A 154 -7.08 5.78 3.53
C LEU A 154 -5.87 4.84 3.35
N PRO A 155 -4.84 4.92 4.22
CA PRO A 155 -3.73 3.99 4.18
C PRO A 155 -4.13 2.61 4.71
N VAL A 156 -3.66 1.56 4.04
CA VAL A 156 -3.81 0.16 4.45
C VAL A 156 -2.45 -0.49 4.61
N ILE A 157 -2.23 -1.13 5.74
CA ILE A 157 -1.00 -1.86 6.05
C ILE A 157 -1.30 -3.36 6.00
N VAL A 158 -0.56 -4.09 5.17
CA VAL A 158 -0.58 -5.56 5.16
C VAL A 158 0.58 -6.06 6.01
N LEU A 159 0.28 -6.79 7.07
CA LEU A 159 1.27 -7.47 7.89
C LEU A 159 1.51 -8.87 7.37
N SER A 160 2.69 -9.09 6.83
CA SER A 160 3.27 -10.40 6.54
C SER A 160 4.43 -10.67 7.49
N GLU A 161 5.10 -11.79 7.33
CA GLU A 161 6.31 -12.11 8.07
C GLU A 161 7.23 -13.01 7.23
N GLN A 162 8.48 -13.15 7.65
CA GLN A 162 9.52 -13.78 6.83
C GLN A 162 9.18 -15.20 6.38
N SER A 163 8.57 -16.04 7.22
CA SER A 163 8.29 -17.44 6.86
C SER A 163 7.24 -17.55 5.75
N ILE A 164 6.25 -16.67 5.75
CA ILE A 164 5.26 -16.56 4.67
C ILE A 164 5.90 -15.94 3.43
N ALA A 165 6.64 -14.86 3.61
CA ALA A 165 7.24 -14.08 2.52
C ALA A 165 8.20 -14.91 1.63
N GLN A 166 8.94 -15.84 2.23
CA GLN A 166 9.91 -16.69 1.54
C GLN A 166 9.37 -18.09 1.19
N ARG A 167 8.16 -18.42 1.65
CA ARG A 167 7.53 -19.71 1.37
C ARG A 167 7.14 -19.79 -0.11
N ARG A 168 7.24 -21.00 -0.64
CA ARG A 168 6.70 -21.39 -1.95
C ARG A 168 5.58 -22.39 -1.75
N ASP A 169 4.51 -22.20 -2.50
CA ASP A 169 3.33 -23.07 -2.45
C ASP A 169 2.79 -23.30 -3.87
N THR A 170 2.01 -24.35 -4.05
CA THR A 170 1.30 -24.61 -5.30
C THR A 170 -0.12 -24.12 -5.13
N LEU A 171 -0.55 -23.25 -6.03
CA LEU A 171 -1.90 -22.68 -6.03
C LEU A 171 -2.73 -23.25 -7.17
N GLU A 172 -4.03 -23.40 -6.95
CA GLU A 172 -4.96 -23.73 -8.01
C GLU A 172 -5.31 -22.46 -8.80
N ALA A 173 -5.14 -22.48 -10.12
CA ALA A 173 -5.38 -21.31 -10.96
C ALA A 173 -6.80 -20.72 -10.81
N GLY A 174 -7.80 -21.56 -10.52
CA GLY A 174 -9.18 -21.13 -10.28
C GLY A 174 -9.43 -20.42 -8.96
N SER A 175 -8.51 -20.47 -8.00
CA SER A 175 -8.65 -19.80 -6.70
C SER A 175 -8.28 -18.31 -6.75
N LEU A 176 -7.66 -17.84 -7.82
CA LEU A 176 -7.17 -16.46 -7.97
C LEU A 176 -8.20 -15.50 -8.57
N VAL A 177 -9.48 -15.73 -8.31
CA VAL A 177 -10.58 -14.84 -8.75
C VAL A 177 -10.79 -13.73 -7.72
N HIS A 178 -10.95 -12.47 -8.19
CA HIS A 178 -11.12 -11.31 -7.34
C HIS A 178 -11.83 -10.16 -8.06
N ASP A 179 -12.42 -9.26 -7.28
CA ASP A 179 -12.95 -8.00 -7.76
C ASP A 179 -11.93 -6.88 -7.51
N VAL A 180 -11.94 -5.84 -8.35
CA VAL A 180 -11.05 -4.68 -8.22
C VAL A 180 -11.90 -3.42 -8.09
N VAL A 181 -11.61 -2.62 -7.07
CA VAL A 181 -12.25 -1.34 -6.80
C VAL A 181 -11.33 -0.20 -7.19
N ASP A 182 -11.88 0.81 -7.84
CA ASP A 182 -11.21 2.09 -8.10
C ASP A 182 -11.83 3.20 -7.26
N ARG A 183 -11.02 4.15 -6.80
CA ARG A 183 -11.49 5.30 -6.03
C ARG A 183 -12.49 6.13 -6.83
N ARG A 184 -13.41 6.76 -6.11
CA ARG A 184 -14.32 7.72 -6.70
C ARG A 184 -13.56 8.98 -7.09
N LEU A 185 -13.43 9.22 -8.39
CA LEU A 185 -12.89 10.47 -8.90
C LEU A 185 -14.01 11.48 -9.16
N ALA A 186 -13.69 12.75 -8.98
CA ALA A 186 -14.55 13.84 -9.41
C ALA A 186 -14.67 13.85 -10.94
N VAL A 187 -15.83 14.21 -11.46
CA VAL A 187 -16.08 14.24 -12.91
C VAL A 187 -15.63 15.58 -13.48
N GLU A 188 -14.70 15.55 -14.45
CA GLU A 188 -14.25 16.76 -15.12
C GLU A 188 -15.44 17.42 -15.85
N GLY A 189 -15.62 18.72 -15.63
CA GLY A 189 -16.77 19.49 -16.14
C GLY A 189 -17.93 19.61 -15.14
N GLU A 190 -17.99 18.80 -14.10
CA GLU A 190 -18.99 18.87 -13.02
C GLU A 190 -18.41 19.45 -11.72
N LEU A 191 -17.20 20.04 -11.78
CA LEU A 191 -16.45 20.53 -10.63
C LEU A 191 -16.94 21.91 -10.13
N SER A 192 -18.05 22.44 -10.66
CA SER A 192 -18.63 23.69 -10.15
C SER A 192 -19.13 23.49 -8.72
N GLY A 193 -18.45 24.13 -7.75
CA GLY A 193 -18.75 23.95 -6.34
C GLY A 193 -18.07 22.72 -5.68
N TYR A 194 -17.19 22.03 -6.39
CA TYR A 194 -16.41 20.92 -5.85
C TYR A 194 -15.67 21.32 -4.57
N ARG A 195 -15.68 20.41 -3.61
CA ARG A 195 -14.93 20.51 -2.35
C ARG A 195 -14.36 19.14 -2.03
N ARG A 196 -13.04 19.07 -1.84
CA ARG A 196 -12.34 17.81 -1.54
C ARG A 196 -12.87 17.08 -0.30
N TYR A 197 -13.25 17.82 0.72
CA TYR A 197 -13.73 17.27 1.99
C TYR A 197 -15.23 17.51 2.18
N LEU A 198 -16.01 17.38 1.11
CA LEU A 198 -17.46 17.46 1.21
C LEU A 198 -17.99 16.26 2.01
N VAL A 199 -18.78 16.55 3.04
CA VAL A 199 -19.49 15.49 3.77
C VAL A 199 -20.56 14.90 2.87
N THR A 200 -20.44 13.62 2.59
CA THR A 200 -21.38 12.83 1.77
C THR A 200 -22.12 11.84 2.66
N ASP A 201 -23.20 11.26 2.16
CA ASP A 201 -24.01 10.29 2.92
C ASP A 201 -23.23 9.02 3.29
N ASP A 202 -22.27 8.63 2.45
CA ASP A 202 -21.38 7.47 2.66
C ASP A 202 -20.05 7.83 3.33
N GLY A 203 -19.82 9.11 3.61
CA GLY A 203 -18.59 9.60 4.24
C GLY A 203 -17.37 9.65 3.31
N VAL A 204 -17.50 9.32 2.02
CA VAL A 204 -16.39 9.30 1.06
C VAL A 204 -16.59 10.34 -0.04
N SER A 205 -15.84 11.44 0.02
CA SER A 205 -15.91 12.50 -1.00
C SER A 205 -15.15 12.10 -2.27
N PRO A 206 -15.63 12.53 -3.46
CA PRO A 206 -14.88 12.33 -4.69
C PRO A 206 -13.52 13.04 -4.63
N MET A 207 -12.49 12.41 -5.19
CA MET A 207 -11.15 12.96 -5.26
C MET A 207 -10.88 13.60 -6.62
N SER A 208 -10.43 14.85 -6.66
CA SER A 208 -9.83 15.41 -7.88
C SER A 208 -8.35 15.05 -7.94
N VAL A 209 -7.80 15.02 -9.14
CA VAL A 209 -6.37 14.79 -9.35
C VAL A 209 -5.73 16.00 -10.03
N PRO A 210 -4.41 16.23 -9.83
CA PRO A 210 -3.71 17.33 -10.49
C PRO A 210 -3.92 17.33 -12.00
N GLY A 211 -4.26 18.50 -12.54
CA GLY A 211 -4.55 18.66 -13.97
C GLY A 211 -6.03 18.61 -14.35
N MET A 212 -6.93 18.18 -13.47
CA MET A 212 -8.37 18.29 -13.68
C MET A 212 -8.79 19.75 -13.66
N LYS A 213 -9.46 20.21 -14.73
CA LYS A 213 -9.93 21.61 -14.81
C LYS A 213 -11.04 21.87 -13.80
N GLY A 214 -10.78 22.71 -12.82
CA GLY A 214 -11.71 23.10 -11.74
C GLY A 214 -11.62 22.23 -10.49
N GLY A 215 -10.67 21.29 -10.43
CA GLY A 215 -10.40 20.41 -9.28
C GLY A 215 -9.40 20.99 -8.30
#